data_ac1b4de9f7518ef472eec37988ac8c00
#
_entry.id   ac1b4de9f7518ef472eec37988ac8c00
#
_cell.length_a   1.000
_cell.length_b   1.000
_cell.length_c   1.000
_cell.angle_alpha   90.00
_cell.angle_beta   90.00
_cell.angle_gamma   90.00
#
_symmetry.space_group_name_H-M   'P 1'
#
loop_
_entity.id
_entity.type
_entity.pdbx_description
1 polymer ?
#
loop_
_entity_poly.entity_id
_entity_poly.type
_entity_poly.pdbx_seq_one_letter_code
_entity_poly.pdbx_strand_id
1 'polypeptide(L)'
;MKILLPVDGSEYSALAAEFIASRTSLLGRKPEIEVLNAQFLNGSVVTGALLSEVWGEKTLEELYRVRAEKAFAAVRTPLQVKGIPFREMTVRKAPAEAVLEETAAWKPDLIVMGTQGKTNAEKLFLGSVSTAVLAGTSVPVLLVRDAPAPKKDDLKVGIAVDGSPYGEIAVRYLERYRELLGANPEIRVLNVVEDAMNAMITASSDCDMAVVTEEEARKLEEKTFEENTRPVVESLRDKGFANVTPVKLVGSAGDRISSYANREGLDLVVMGSRGYTNFRAAILGSVTTRVAAETAAPVLIIR
;
A
#
# COMPACT_ATOMS: atom_id res chain seq x y z
N MET A 1 -11.12 -9.92 10.43
CA MET A 1 -10.02 -9.01 10.00
C MET A 1 -10.08 -7.75 10.84
N LYS A 2 -8.97 -7.37 11.45
CA LYS A 2 -8.81 -6.11 12.20
C LYS A 2 -8.16 -5.07 11.29
N ILE A 3 -8.77 -3.91 11.13
CA ILE A 3 -8.29 -2.84 10.25
C ILE A 3 -8.04 -1.57 11.06
N LEU A 4 -6.81 -1.09 11.06
CA LEU A 4 -6.46 0.23 11.61
C LEU A 4 -6.52 1.26 10.48
N LEU A 5 -7.33 2.31 10.69
CA LEU A 5 -7.54 3.41 9.75
C LEU A 5 -7.07 4.74 10.38
N PRO A 6 -5.81 5.12 10.20
CA PRO A 6 -5.32 6.44 10.62
C PRO A 6 -5.93 7.55 9.78
N VAL A 7 -6.45 8.60 10.44
CA VAL A 7 -7.13 9.70 9.76
C VAL A 7 -6.65 11.06 10.26
N ASP A 8 -6.54 12.02 9.33
CA ASP A 8 -6.20 13.41 9.61
C ASP A 8 -7.26 14.40 9.13
N GLY A 9 -8.35 13.89 8.51
CA GLY A 9 -9.42 14.66 7.90
C GLY A 9 -9.05 15.24 6.54
N SER A 10 -8.04 14.68 5.87
CA SER A 10 -7.75 14.93 4.45
C SER A 10 -8.72 14.16 3.56
N GLU A 11 -8.77 14.51 2.28
CA GLU A 11 -9.46 13.76 1.24
C GLU A 11 -8.96 12.32 1.14
N TYR A 12 -7.66 12.11 1.30
CA TYR A 12 -7.05 10.77 1.27
C TYR A 12 -7.52 9.86 2.41
N SER A 13 -7.82 10.42 3.59
CA SER A 13 -8.47 9.68 4.68
C SER A 13 -9.88 9.24 4.29
N ALA A 14 -10.64 10.09 3.59
CA ALA A 14 -11.96 9.74 3.10
C ALA A 14 -11.90 8.64 2.03
N LEU A 15 -11.00 8.74 1.05
CA LEU A 15 -10.77 7.72 0.03
C LEU A 15 -10.40 6.36 0.65
N ALA A 16 -9.59 6.35 1.71
CA ALA A 16 -9.25 5.14 2.44
C ALA A 16 -10.49 4.47 3.08
N ALA A 17 -11.37 5.26 3.68
CA ALA A 17 -12.64 4.76 4.23
C ALA A 17 -13.60 4.29 3.12
N GLU A 18 -13.68 4.98 2.00
CA GLU A 18 -14.48 4.60 0.83
C GLU A 18 -14.00 3.28 0.23
N PHE A 19 -12.68 3.07 0.15
CA PHE A 19 -12.13 1.79 -0.30
C PHE A 19 -12.61 0.65 0.61
N ILE A 20 -12.48 0.77 1.93
CA ILE A 20 -12.98 -0.25 2.88
C ILE A 20 -14.49 -0.45 2.69
N ALA A 21 -15.26 0.63 2.61
CA ALA A 21 -16.72 0.59 2.45
C ALA A 21 -17.19 -0.04 1.12
N SER A 22 -16.32 -0.06 0.11
CA SER A 22 -16.61 -0.70 -1.17
C SER A 22 -16.46 -2.23 -1.15
N ARG A 23 -15.85 -2.82 -0.11
CA ARG A 23 -15.54 -4.26 -0.03
C ARG A 23 -16.68 -5.04 0.61
N THR A 24 -17.71 -5.40 -0.17
CA THR A 24 -18.92 -6.05 0.35
C THR A 24 -18.66 -7.46 0.87
N SER A 25 -17.81 -8.25 0.25
CA SER A 25 -17.41 -9.57 0.73
C SER A 25 -16.67 -9.50 2.07
N LEU A 26 -15.79 -8.50 2.24
CA LEU A 26 -15.13 -8.24 3.52
C LEU A 26 -16.12 -7.86 4.61
N LEU A 27 -17.09 -6.98 4.28
CA LEU A 27 -18.08 -6.49 5.23
C LEU A 27 -19.02 -7.61 5.72
N GLY A 28 -19.31 -8.58 4.89
CA GLY A 28 -20.06 -9.78 5.28
C GLY A 28 -19.40 -10.59 6.40
N ARG A 29 -18.09 -10.45 6.60
CA ARG A 29 -17.30 -11.06 7.69
C ARG A 29 -17.20 -10.19 8.94
N LYS A 30 -17.84 -9.03 8.98
CA LYS A 30 -17.86 -8.08 10.13
C LYS A 30 -16.45 -7.74 10.59
N PRO A 31 -15.66 -7.00 9.79
CA PRO A 31 -14.33 -6.59 10.19
C PRO A 31 -14.40 -5.69 11.43
N GLU A 32 -13.37 -5.76 12.27
CA GLU A 32 -13.17 -4.82 13.37
C GLU A 32 -12.38 -3.62 12.83
N ILE A 33 -12.98 -2.43 12.87
CA ILE A 33 -12.34 -1.22 12.36
C ILE A 33 -12.08 -0.25 13.50
N GLU A 34 -10.84 0.18 13.59
CA GLU A 34 -10.44 1.27 14.48
C GLU A 34 -10.00 2.47 13.66
N VAL A 35 -10.65 3.60 13.88
CA VAL A 35 -10.33 4.89 13.26
C VAL A 35 -9.50 5.69 14.25
N LEU A 36 -8.22 5.89 13.93
CA LEU A 36 -7.25 6.55 14.80
C LEU A 36 -6.97 7.98 14.32
N ASN A 37 -7.27 8.96 15.14
CA ASN A 37 -6.85 10.34 14.93
C ASN A 37 -5.73 10.72 15.90
N ALA A 38 -4.54 10.95 15.36
CA ALA A 38 -3.40 11.42 16.12
C ALA A 38 -3.27 12.94 16.02
N GLN A 39 -3.19 13.61 17.14
CA GLN A 39 -3.10 15.06 17.21
C GLN A 39 -1.79 15.49 17.84
N PHE A 40 -0.98 16.16 17.05
CA PHE A 40 0.30 16.73 17.49
C PHE A 40 0.32 18.21 17.14
N LEU A 41 0.54 19.06 18.13
CA LEU A 41 0.84 20.46 17.88
C LEU A 41 2.31 20.54 17.51
N ASN A 42 2.59 20.87 16.25
CA ASN A 42 3.97 21.07 15.76
C ASN A 42 4.63 22.19 16.60
N GLY A 43 5.51 21.77 17.47
CA GLY A 43 6.24 22.60 18.40
C GLY A 43 6.65 21.71 19.58
N SER A 44 7.78 21.94 20.15
CA SER A 44 8.27 21.21 21.32
C SER A 44 7.16 21.10 22.41
N VAL A 45 7.31 20.19 23.35
CA VAL A 45 6.48 20.12 24.59
C VAL A 45 6.29 21.52 25.20
N VAL A 46 7.26 22.40 25.01
CA VAL A 46 7.23 23.82 25.35
C VAL A 46 6.10 24.58 24.64
N THR A 47 5.78 24.27 23.37
CA THR A 47 4.73 24.99 22.64
C THR A 47 3.33 24.61 23.13
N GLY A 48 3.10 23.35 23.51
CA GLY A 48 1.83 22.92 24.11
C GLY A 48 1.59 23.58 25.48
N ALA A 49 2.63 23.63 26.33
CA ALA A 49 2.57 24.30 27.62
C ALA A 49 2.37 25.82 27.46
N LEU A 50 3.10 26.45 26.52
CA LEU A 50 2.98 27.90 26.24
C LEU A 50 1.59 28.24 25.67
N LEU A 51 1.03 27.40 24.81
CA LEU A 51 -0.31 27.58 24.26
C LEU A 51 -1.40 27.39 25.34
N SER A 52 -1.21 26.48 26.29
CA SER A 52 -2.13 26.32 27.43
C SER A 52 -2.07 27.51 28.38
N GLU A 53 -0.90 28.10 28.58
CA GLU A 53 -0.74 29.33 29.37
C GLU A 53 -1.37 30.55 28.70
N VAL A 54 -1.21 30.68 27.36
CA VAL A 54 -1.72 31.83 26.60
C VAL A 54 -3.21 31.73 26.33
N TRP A 55 -3.72 30.54 25.99
CA TRP A 55 -5.12 30.34 25.56
C TRP A 55 -6.00 29.68 26.63
N GLY A 56 -5.41 29.13 27.67
CA GLY A 56 -6.09 28.34 28.68
C GLY A 56 -6.36 26.89 28.25
N GLU A 57 -6.34 25.97 29.21
CA GLU A 57 -6.54 24.52 28.96
C GLU A 57 -7.86 24.21 28.25
N LYS A 58 -8.95 24.90 28.63
CA LYS A 58 -10.28 24.69 28.02
C LYS A 58 -10.30 24.99 26.53
N THR A 59 -9.62 26.05 26.10
CA THR A 59 -9.54 26.42 24.68
C THR A 59 -8.72 25.40 23.89
N LEU A 60 -7.65 24.87 24.50
CA LEU A 60 -6.82 23.86 23.89
C LEU A 60 -7.57 22.52 23.76
N GLU A 61 -8.31 22.10 24.79
CA GLU A 61 -9.18 20.91 24.74
C GLU A 61 -10.24 21.03 23.64
N GLU A 62 -10.89 22.17 23.55
CA GLU A 62 -11.88 22.44 22.51
C GLU A 62 -11.27 22.39 21.10
N LEU A 63 -10.07 22.91 20.92
CA LEU A 63 -9.33 22.82 19.65
C LEU A 63 -9.06 21.37 19.25
N TYR A 64 -8.60 20.53 20.18
CA TYR A 64 -8.39 19.11 19.94
C TYR A 64 -9.70 18.40 19.60
N ARG A 65 -10.77 18.70 20.31
CA ARG A 65 -12.09 18.13 20.07
C ARG A 65 -12.59 18.48 18.65
N VAL A 66 -12.50 19.74 18.25
CA VAL A 66 -12.95 20.21 16.93
C VAL A 66 -12.11 19.57 15.81
N ARG A 67 -10.79 19.44 16.01
CA ARG A 67 -9.91 18.79 15.04
C ARG A 67 -10.22 17.31 14.88
N ALA A 68 -10.44 16.60 16.00
CA ALA A 68 -10.83 15.19 15.99
C ALA A 68 -12.16 15.00 15.26
N GLU A 69 -13.16 15.81 15.59
CA GLU A 69 -14.47 15.76 14.96
C GLU A 69 -14.39 15.96 13.44
N LYS A 70 -13.61 16.94 13.00
CA LYS A 70 -13.36 17.16 11.57
C LYS A 70 -12.66 15.97 10.90
N ALA A 71 -11.72 15.32 11.58
CA ALA A 71 -11.02 14.15 11.05
C ALA A 71 -11.96 12.94 10.92
N PHE A 72 -12.77 12.69 11.92
CA PHE A 72 -13.74 11.59 11.92
C PHE A 72 -14.90 11.83 10.96
N ALA A 73 -15.40 13.05 10.83
CA ALA A 73 -16.48 13.38 9.91
C ALA A 73 -16.17 12.96 8.46
N ALA A 74 -14.90 13.07 8.05
CA ALA A 74 -14.49 12.69 6.69
C ALA A 74 -14.67 11.19 6.40
N VAL A 75 -14.64 10.34 7.43
CA VAL A 75 -14.68 8.88 7.27
C VAL A 75 -15.97 8.24 7.78
N ARG A 76 -16.73 8.94 8.62
CA ARG A 76 -18.01 8.44 9.15
C ARG A 76 -19.02 8.12 8.06
N THR A 77 -19.20 9.04 7.12
CA THR A 77 -20.23 8.91 6.07
C THR A 77 -20.07 7.62 5.26
N PRO A 78 -18.92 7.31 4.63
CA PRO A 78 -18.77 6.08 3.87
C PRO A 78 -18.97 4.82 4.72
N LEU A 79 -18.49 4.80 5.96
CA LEU A 79 -18.62 3.65 6.85
C LEU A 79 -20.05 3.46 7.34
N GLN A 80 -20.73 4.53 7.78
CA GLN A 80 -22.11 4.48 8.30
C GLN A 80 -23.14 4.13 7.24
N VAL A 81 -23.02 4.68 6.03
CA VAL A 81 -23.92 4.36 4.90
C VAL A 81 -23.92 2.86 4.59
N LYS A 82 -22.79 2.19 4.82
CA LYS A 82 -22.64 0.73 4.65
C LYS A 82 -22.93 -0.06 5.92
N GLY A 83 -23.32 0.59 7.02
CA GLY A 83 -23.61 -0.08 8.29
C GLY A 83 -22.38 -0.76 8.93
N ILE A 84 -21.18 -0.25 8.66
CA ILE A 84 -19.94 -0.82 9.16
C ILE A 84 -19.70 -0.30 10.58
N PRO A 85 -19.59 -1.20 11.59
CA PRO A 85 -19.23 -0.80 12.92
C PRO A 85 -17.75 -0.41 12.99
N PHE A 86 -17.45 0.70 13.65
CA PHE A 86 -16.07 1.14 13.89
C PHE A 86 -15.99 1.83 15.27
N ARG A 87 -14.80 1.88 15.83
CA ARG A 87 -14.50 2.67 17.02
C ARG A 87 -13.59 3.83 16.67
N GLU A 88 -13.81 4.96 17.31
CA GLU A 88 -12.98 6.16 17.13
C GLU A 88 -12.03 6.31 18.31
N MET A 89 -10.77 6.58 18.03
CA MET A 89 -9.73 6.83 19.01
C MET A 89 -8.99 8.12 18.67
N THR A 90 -8.81 8.97 19.68
CA THR A 90 -7.97 10.17 19.56
C THR A 90 -6.80 10.07 20.52
N VAL A 91 -5.60 10.34 20.03
CA VAL A 91 -4.37 10.35 20.84
C VAL A 91 -3.58 11.63 20.63
N ARG A 92 -2.87 12.08 21.66
CA ARG A 92 -2.02 13.30 21.62
C ARG A 92 -0.56 12.90 21.44
N LYS A 93 -0.24 12.44 20.23
CA LYS A 93 1.11 11.98 19.85
C LYS A 93 1.41 12.35 18.40
N ALA A 94 2.68 12.28 18.02
CA ALA A 94 3.07 12.38 16.63
C ALA A 94 2.38 11.27 15.81
N PRO A 95 1.81 11.58 14.61
CA PRO A 95 0.95 10.64 13.90
C PRO A 95 1.59 9.28 13.61
N ALA A 96 2.84 9.24 13.16
CA ALA A 96 3.52 7.97 12.88
C ALA A 96 3.76 7.15 14.14
N GLU A 97 4.16 7.80 15.26
CA GLU A 97 4.35 7.17 16.56
C GLU A 97 3.03 6.56 17.06
N ALA A 98 1.93 7.32 17.00
CA ALA A 98 0.61 6.87 17.41
C ALA A 98 0.16 5.62 16.64
N VAL A 99 0.33 5.61 15.31
CA VAL A 99 -0.01 4.47 14.46
C VAL A 99 0.83 3.25 14.81
N LEU A 100 2.13 3.40 15.02
CA LEU A 100 3.03 2.29 15.36
C LEU A 100 2.75 1.72 16.74
N GLU A 101 2.50 2.56 17.75
CA GLU A 101 2.12 2.10 19.10
C GLU A 101 0.79 1.37 19.08
N GLU A 102 -0.24 1.91 18.41
CA GLU A 102 -1.53 1.23 18.31
C GLU A 102 -1.42 -0.07 17.51
N THR A 103 -0.58 -0.10 16.48
CA THR A 103 -0.28 -1.34 15.75
C THR A 103 0.33 -2.40 16.67
N ALA A 104 1.23 -2.03 17.57
CA ALA A 104 1.83 -2.97 18.52
C ALA A 104 0.84 -3.42 19.59
N ALA A 105 -0.04 -2.53 20.06
CA ALA A 105 -1.01 -2.80 21.13
C ALA A 105 -2.21 -3.62 20.63
N TRP A 106 -2.85 -3.18 19.55
CA TRP A 106 -4.09 -3.78 19.04
C TRP A 106 -3.87 -4.91 18.05
N LYS A 107 -2.67 -4.98 17.42
CA LYS A 107 -2.26 -5.99 16.45
C LYS A 107 -3.27 -6.13 15.30
N PRO A 108 -3.45 -5.09 14.48
CA PRO A 108 -4.31 -5.15 13.31
C PRO A 108 -3.75 -6.12 12.27
N ASP A 109 -4.63 -6.66 11.42
CA ASP A 109 -4.26 -7.48 10.27
C ASP A 109 -3.86 -6.63 9.07
N LEU A 110 -4.34 -5.37 9.02
CA LEU A 110 -4.12 -4.41 7.94
C LEU A 110 -4.17 -2.98 8.48
N ILE A 111 -3.24 -2.16 8.02
CA ILE A 111 -3.32 -0.70 8.16
C ILE A 111 -3.79 -0.15 6.81
N VAL A 112 -4.86 0.66 6.80
CA VAL A 112 -5.34 1.35 5.59
C VAL A 112 -5.16 2.84 5.79
N MET A 113 -4.41 3.50 4.91
CA MET A 113 -4.14 4.93 5.08
C MET A 113 -3.98 5.65 3.74
N GLY A 114 -4.24 6.94 3.73
CA GLY A 114 -3.95 7.80 2.59
C GLY A 114 -2.44 7.95 2.36
N THR A 115 -2.05 8.13 1.11
CA THR A 115 -0.64 8.34 0.75
C THR A 115 -0.11 9.72 1.15
N GLN A 116 -0.99 10.72 1.28
CA GLN A 116 -0.66 12.10 1.62
C GLN A 116 -1.61 12.62 2.70
N GLY A 117 -1.14 13.60 3.47
CA GLY A 117 -1.96 14.31 4.45
C GLY A 117 -2.37 15.70 3.95
N LYS A 118 -2.74 16.58 4.89
CA LYS A 118 -3.22 17.96 4.61
C LYS A 118 -2.19 18.89 3.97
N THR A 119 -0.91 18.56 3.98
CA THR A 119 0.14 19.36 3.37
C THR A 119 0.29 18.95 1.91
N ASN A 120 -0.10 19.82 0.99
CA ASN A 120 0.07 19.68 -0.46
C ASN A 120 1.56 19.71 -0.84
N ALA A 121 2.30 18.66 -0.50
CA ALA A 121 3.59 18.42 -1.12
C ALA A 121 3.36 17.78 -2.50
N GLU A 122 4.27 18.04 -3.43
CA GLU A 122 4.22 17.61 -4.83
C GLU A 122 3.69 16.17 -4.99
N LYS A 123 2.79 15.96 -5.94
CA LYS A 123 2.01 14.73 -6.17
C LYS A 123 2.81 13.42 -6.32
N LEU A 124 4.14 13.50 -6.33
CA LEU A 124 5.06 12.37 -6.58
C LEU A 124 5.69 11.78 -5.31
N PHE A 125 5.31 12.23 -4.11
CA PHE A 125 5.94 11.74 -2.88
C PHE A 125 4.93 11.12 -1.92
N LEU A 126 5.34 10.04 -1.26
CA LEU A 126 4.64 9.51 -0.08
C LEU A 126 4.76 10.50 1.07
N GLY A 127 3.67 10.72 1.80
CA GLY A 127 3.67 11.56 2.99
C GLY A 127 4.64 11.04 4.07
N SER A 128 5.14 11.95 4.90
CA SER A 128 6.08 11.61 5.97
C SER A 128 5.53 10.56 6.95
N VAL A 129 4.24 10.62 7.27
CA VAL A 129 3.57 9.66 8.14
C VAL A 129 3.52 8.28 7.48
N SER A 130 3.09 8.19 6.22
CA SER A 130 3.02 6.92 5.48
C SER A 130 4.40 6.28 5.35
N THR A 131 5.42 7.08 5.04
CA THR A 131 6.81 6.61 4.96
C THR A 131 7.31 6.07 6.31
N ALA A 132 7.05 6.79 7.40
CA ALA A 132 7.50 6.37 8.74
C ALA A 132 6.75 5.12 9.23
N VAL A 133 5.44 5.01 8.98
CA VAL A 133 4.63 3.81 9.29
C VAL A 133 5.14 2.62 8.50
N LEU A 134 5.33 2.77 7.19
CA LEU A 134 5.93 1.72 6.35
C LEU A 134 7.32 1.30 6.81
N ALA A 135 8.14 2.18 7.34
CA ALA A 135 9.45 1.84 7.86
C ALA A 135 9.37 1.07 9.20
N GLY A 136 8.40 1.40 10.05
CA GLY A 136 8.32 0.93 11.44
C GLY A 136 7.40 -0.27 11.70
N THR A 137 6.53 -0.67 10.75
CA THR A 137 5.59 -1.78 10.96
C THR A 137 5.98 -3.05 10.20
N SER A 138 5.60 -4.22 10.72
CA SER A 138 5.57 -5.51 10.01
C SER A 138 4.16 -5.88 9.53
N VAL A 139 3.14 -5.10 9.89
CA VAL A 139 1.78 -5.30 9.43
C VAL A 139 1.66 -4.81 7.99
N PRO A 140 0.95 -5.53 7.10
CA PRO A 140 0.66 -5.04 5.75
C PRO A 140 -0.02 -3.66 5.76
N VAL A 141 0.36 -2.82 4.82
CA VAL A 141 -0.17 -1.45 4.69
C VAL A 141 -0.79 -1.27 3.31
N LEU A 142 -2.06 -0.91 3.28
CA LEU A 142 -2.77 -0.48 2.08
C LEU A 142 -2.71 1.04 1.99
N LEU A 143 -2.03 1.51 0.97
CA LEU A 143 -1.95 2.93 0.63
C LEU A 143 -3.03 3.27 -0.38
N VAL A 144 -3.91 4.21 -0.04
CA VAL A 144 -4.96 4.71 -0.92
C VAL A 144 -4.61 6.11 -1.39
N ARG A 145 -4.76 6.35 -2.70
CA ARG A 145 -4.39 7.62 -3.33
C ARG A 145 -5.57 8.24 -4.08
N ASP A 146 -5.46 8.38 -5.38
CA ASP A 146 -6.36 9.19 -6.20
C ASP A 146 -7.49 8.39 -6.87
N ALA A 147 -7.40 7.05 -6.86
CA ALA A 147 -8.43 6.24 -7.50
C ALA A 147 -9.72 6.26 -6.69
N PRO A 148 -10.86 6.43 -7.36
CA PRO A 148 -12.14 6.22 -6.72
C PRO A 148 -12.26 4.78 -6.22
N ALA A 149 -13.04 4.58 -5.17
CA ALA A 149 -13.29 3.24 -4.66
C ALA A 149 -13.84 2.32 -5.78
N PRO A 150 -13.36 1.06 -5.89
CA PRO A 150 -13.84 0.13 -6.90
C PRO A 150 -15.35 -0.05 -6.83
N LYS A 151 -16.01 0.00 -7.99
CA LYS A 151 -17.48 -0.16 -8.09
C LYS A 151 -17.92 -1.61 -7.95
N LYS A 152 -17.02 -2.56 -8.22
CA LYS A 152 -17.25 -4.01 -8.13
C LYS A 152 -16.55 -4.57 -6.92
N ASP A 153 -17.11 -5.64 -6.35
CA ASP A 153 -16.46 -6.35 -5.24
C ASP A 153 -15.29 -7.20 -5.74
N ASP A 154 -15.41 -7.84 -6.92
CA ASP A 154 -14.31 -8.58 -7.54
C ASP A 154 -13.30 -7.62 -8.16
N LEU A 155 -12.11 -7.59 -7.58
CA LEU A 155 -11.04 -6.68 -7.99
C LEU A 155 -10.21 -7.23 -9.15
N LYS A 156 -9.71 -6.31 -9.97
CA LYS A 156 -8.60 -6.55 -10.90
C LYS A 156 -7.28 -6.22 -10.19
N VAL A 157 -6.54 -7.25 -9.82
CA VAL A 157 -5.38 -7.16 -8.92
C VAL A 157 -4.10 -7.43 -9.68
N GLY A 158 -3.12 -6.56 -9.57
CA GLY A 158 -1.74 -6.80 -10.00
C GLY A 158 -0.87 -7.26 -8.82
N ILE A 159 -0.22 -8.42 -8.91
CA ILE A 159 0.78 -8.87 -7.93
C ILE A 159 2.16 -8.73 -8.56
N ALA A 160 2.98 -7.81 -8.06
CA ALA A 160 4.33 -7.62 -8.53
C ALA A 160 5.28 -8.63 -7.86
N VAL A 161 5.99 -9.41 -8.67
CA VAL A 161 6.92 -10.45 -8.21
C VAL A 161 8.27 -10.30 -8.90
N ASP A 162 9.35 -10.62 -8.18
CA ASP A 162 10.73 -10.55 -8.66
C ASP A 162 11.52 -11.85 -8.36
N GLY A 163 10.80 -12.94 -8.04
CA GLY A 163 11.38 -14.20 -7.62
C GLY A 163 11.81 -14.24 -6.16
N SER A 164 11.67 -13.12 -5.42
CA SER A 164 11.92 -13.11 -3.97
C SER A 164 10.80 -13.83 -3.20
N PRO A 165 11.06 -14.21 -1.92
CA PRO A 165 10.05 -14.86 -1.08
C PRO A 165 8.77 -14.04 -0.83
N TYR A 166 8.78 -12.75 -1.14
CA TYR A 166 7.61 -11.87 -0.94
C TYR A 166 6.42 -12.24 -1.81
N GLY A 167 6.64 -12.87 -2.98
CA GLY A 167 5.57 -13.41 -3.82
C GLY A 167 4.72 -14.44 -3.05
N GLU A 168 5.35 -15.41 -2.42
CA GLU A 168 4.68 -16.43 -1.61
C GLU A 168 4.03 -15.84 -0.33
N ILE A 169 4.68 -14.86 0.29
CA ILE A 169 4.08 -14.15 1.45
C ILE A 169 2.80 -13.44 1.01
N ALA A 170 2.82 -12.77 -0.15
CA ALA A 170 1.64 -12.12 -0.71
C ALA A 170 0.51 -13.13 -0.99
N VAL A 171 0.80 -14.27 -1.59
CA VAL A 171 -0.20 -15.33 -1.83
C VAL A 171 -0.86 -15.79 -0.53
N ARG A 172 -0.07 -16.11 0.51
CA ARG A 172 -0.61 -16.50 1.82
C ARG A 172 -1.48 -15.42 2.45
N TYR A 173 -1.08 -14.16 2.32
CA TYR A 173 -1.88 -13.04 2.83
C TYR A 173 -3.20 -12.90 2.08
N LEU A 174 -3.18 -12.95 0.75
CA LEU A 174 -4.37 -12.84 -0.08
C LEU A 174 -5.31 -14.04 0.09
N GLU A 175 -4.78 -15.26 0.29
CA GLU A 175 -5.59 -16.42 0.65
C GLU A 175 -6.33 -16.18 1.97
N ARG A 176 -5.60 -15.76 3.00
CA ARG A 176 -6.15 -15.53 4.35
C ARG A 176 -7.22 -14.44 4.38
N TYR A 177 -7.04 -13.40 3.57
CA TYR A 177 -7.93 -12.24 3.51
C TYR A 177 -8.58 -12.06 2.14
N ARG A 178 -8.98 -13.19 1.55
CA ARG A 178 -9.59 -13.25 0.22
C ARG A 178 -10.78 -12.30 0.06
N GLU A 179 -11.54 -12.09 1.12
CA GLU A 179 -12.69 -11.21 1.15
C GLU A 179 -12.36 -9.74 0.80
N LEU A 180 -11.08 -9.35 0.94
CA LEU A 180 -10.62 -8.03 0.49
C LEU A 180 -10.70 -7.89 -1.03
N LEU A 181 -10.59 -8.99 -1.77
CA LEU A 181 -10.49 -9.02 -3.23
C LEU A 181 -11.83 -9.28 -3.93
N GLY A 182 -12.84 -9.76 -3.20
CA GLY A 182 -14.09 -10.26 -3.78
C GLY A 182 -14.08 -11.78 -3.95
N ALA A 183 -15.17 -12.31 -4.49
CA ALA A 183 -15.36 -13.76 -4.65
C ALA A 183 -14.53 -14.35 -5.80
N ASN A 184 -14.44 -13.63 -6.93
CA ASN A 184 -13.79 -14.06 -8.16
C ASN A 184 -12.84 -12.99 -8.72
N PRO A 185 -11.78 -12.58 -7.99
CA PRO A 185 -10.87 -11.55 -8.43
C PRO A 185 -10.12 -11.97 -9.71
N GLU A 186 -9.83 -11.00 -10.56
CA GLU A 186 -8.92 -11.15 -11.70
C GLU A 186 -7.49 -10.83 -11.25
N ILE A 187 -6.59 -11.80 -11.26
CA ILE A 187 -5.23 -11.65 -10.77
C ILE A 187 -4.23 -11.63 -11.92
N ARG A 188 -3.43 -10.58 -12.01
CA ARG A 188 -2.30 -10.41 -12.92
C ARG A 188 -1.00 -10.54 -12.14
N VAL A 189 -0.22 -11.60 -12.39
CA VAL A 189 1.11 -11.78 -11.78
C VAL A 189 2.12 -11.06 -12.64
N LEU A 190 2.57 -9.89 -12.18
CA LEU A 190 3.43 -8.96 -12.93
C LEU A 190 4.89 -9.26 -12.60
N ASN A 191 5.68 -9.61 -13.59
CA ASN A 191 7.12 -9.65 -13.46
C ASN A 191 7.77 -8.72 -14.49
N VAL A 192 8.72 -7.92 -14.04
CA VAL A 192 9.49 -7.03 -14.90
C VAL A 192 10.88 -7.61 -15.04
N VAL A 193 11.21 -8.00 -16.26
CA VAL A 193 12.56 -8.41 -16.63
C VAL A 193 13.37 -7.22 -17.13
N GLU A 194 14.66 -7.21 -16.85
CA GLU A 194 15.54 -6.20 -17.46
C GLU A 194 15.59 -6.41 -18.97
N ASP A 195 15.73 -5.32 -19.70
CA ASP A 195 15.99 -5.36 -21.12
C ASP A 195 17.41 -5.93 -21.34
N ALA A 196 17.47 -7.23 -21.63
CA ALA A 196 18.72 -7.96 -21.76
C ALA A 196 19.64 -7.38 -22.85
N MET A 197 19.07 -6.85 -23.93
CA MET A 197 19.85 -6.19 -24.99
C MET A 197 20.49 -4.90 -24.48
N ASN A 198 19.73 -4.04 -23.80
CA ASN A 198 20.26 -2.81 -23.23
C ASN A 198 21.29 -3.06 -22.14
N ALA A 199 21.06 -4.06 -21.27
CA ALA A 199 22.01 -4.45 -20.23
C ALA A 199 23.35 -4.91 -20.84
N MET A 200 23.29 -5.68 -21.92
CA MET A 200 24.49 -6.18 -22.61
C MET A 200 25.23 -5.10 -23.39
N ILE A 201 24.52 -4.19 -24.07
CA ILE A 201 25.14 -3.04 -24.75
C ILE A 201 25.89 -2.18 -23.74
N THR A 202 25.32 -1.99 -22.55
CA THR A 202 25.97 -1.20 -21.48
C THR A 202 27.20 -1.91 -20.90
N ALA A 203 27.15 -3.25 -20.75
CA ALA A 203 28.26 -4.05 -20.24
C ALA A 203 29.38 -4.23 -21.28
N SER A 204 29.05 -4.29 -22.58
CA SER A 204 30.02 -4.50 -23.67
C SER A 204 30.83 -3.26 -23.99
N SER A 205 30.44 -2.08 -23.51
CA SER A 205 31.27 -0.86 -23.64
C SER A 205 32.59 -0.92 -22.86
N ASP A 206 32.72 -1.87 -21.90
CA ASP A 206 33.88 -1.98 -21.03
C ASP A 206 34.71 -3.27 -21.20
N CYS A 207 34.28 -4.23 -22.05
CA CYS A 207 34.99 -5.49 -22.28
C CYS A 207 34.76 -6.07 -23.68
N ASP A 208 35.77 -6.78 -24.21
CA ASP A 208 35.69 -7.67 -25.40
C ASP A 208 34.79 -8.89 -25.11
N MET A 209 33.50 -8.70 -24.86
CA MET A 209 32.56 -9.78 -24.58
C MET A 209 31.82 -10.25 -25.84
N ALA A 210 31.53 -11.54 -25.87
CA ALA A 210 30.78 -12.20 -26.94
C ALA A 210 29.47 -11.47 -27.25
N VAL A 211 29.23 -11.21 -28.51
CA VAL A 211 27.98 -10.61 -29.02
C VAL A 211 26.86 -11.62 -28.73
N VAL A 212 26.06 -11.33 -27.72
CA VAL A 212 24.84 -12.09 -27.45
C VAL A 212 23.79 -11.73 -28.49
N THR A 213 23.19 -12.72 -29.09
CA THR A 213 22.16 -12.53 -30.10
C THR A 213 20.82 -12.11 -29.45
N GLU A 214 19.97 -11.42 -30.23
CA GLU A 214 18.60 -11.06 -29.76
C GLU A 214 17.80 -12.30 -29.31
N GLU A 215 18.05 -13.46 -29.95
CA GLU A 215 17.36 -14.70 -29.61
C GLU A 215 17.80 -15.22 -28.24
N GLU A 216 19.10 -15.15 -27.92
CA GLU A 216 19.62 -15.53 -26.60
C GLU A 216 19.13 -14.59 -25.50
N ALA A 217 19.09 -13.27 -25.77
CA ALA A 217 18.53 -12.27 -24.86
C ALA A 217 17.05 -12.56 -24.56
N ARG A 218 16.24 -12.83 -25.58
CA ARG A 218 14.83 -13.18 -25.43
C ARG A 218 14.63 -14.50 -24.66
N LYS A 219 15.46 -15.49 -24.90
CA LYS A 219 15.40 -16.77 -24.15
C LYS A 219 15.71 -16.56 -22.67
N LEU A 220 16.68 -15.70 -22.37
CA LEU A 220 17.02 -15.37 -20.99
C LEU A 220 15.86 -14.63 -20.28
N GLU A 221 15.28 -13.63 -20.96
CA GLU A 221 14.10 -12.91 -20.44
C GLU A 221 12.93 -13.85 -20.14
N GLU A 222 12.63 -14.77 -21.10
CA GLU A 222 11.52 -15.72 -20.95
C GLU A 222 11.78 -16.69 -19.80
N LYS A 223 13.00 -17.23 -19.69
CA LYS A 223 13.39 -18.10 -18.59
C LYS A 223 13.23 -17.40 -17.24
N THR A 224 13.76 -16.19 -17.11
CA THR A 224 13.65 -15.39 -15.88
C THR A 224 12.19 -15.11 -15.53
N PHE A 225 11.38 -14.74 -16.51
CA PHE A 225 9.96 -14.53 -16.33
C PHE A 225 9.23 -15.77 -15.81
N GLU A 226 9.48 -16.94 -16.44
CA GLU A 226 8.87 -18.20 -16.01
C GLU A 226 9.31 -18.60 -14.60
N GLU A 227 10.60 -18.51 -14.29
CA GLU A 227 11.14 -18.81 -12.97
C GLU A 227 10.53 -17.96 -11.86
N ASN A 228 10.32 -16.68 -12.13
CA ASN A 228 9.77 -15.73 -11.15
C ASN A 228 8.24 -15.82 -11.00
N THR A 229 7.51 -16.16 -12.07
CA THR A 229 6.04 -16.11 -12.05
C THR A 229 5.38 -17.46 -11.78
N ARG A 230 5.94 -18.54 -12.33
CA ARG A 230 5.34 -19.88 -12.25
C ARG A 230 5.00 -20.33 -10.82
N PRO A 231 5.91 -20.24 -9.83
CA PRO A 231 5.60 -20.67 -8.46
C PRO A 231 4.41 -19.92 -7.87
N VAL A 232 4.36 -18.61 -8.09
CA VAL A 232 3.28 -17.75 -7.58
C VAL A 232 1.95 -18.04 -8.28
N VAL A 233 1.95 -18.24 -9.60
CA VAL A 233 0.76 -18.61 -10.38
C VAL A 233 0.20 -19.94 -9.94
N GLU A 234 1.05 -20.97 -9.79
CA GLU A 234 0.67 -22.30 -9.32
C GLU A 234 0.09 -22.21 -7.90
N SER A 235 0.80 -21.56 -6.98
CA SER A 235 0.34 -21.34 -5.59
C SER A 235 -1.01 -20.64 -5.51
N LEU A 236 -1.25 -19.58 -6.30
CA LEU A 236 -2.55 -18.91 -6.36
C LEU A 236 -3.66 -19.84 -6.85
N ARG A 237 -3.41 -20.62 -7.90
CA ARG A 237 -4.37 -21.58 -8.44
C ARG A 237 -4.69 -22.70 -7.44
N ASP A 238 -3.70 -23.24 -6.76
CA ASP A 238 -3.86 -24.24 -5.71
C ASP A 238 -4.68 -23.73 -4.52
N LYS A 239 -4.59 -22.40 -4.25
CA LYS A 239 -5.43 -21.71 -3.26
C LYS A 239 -6.82 -21.35 -3.79
N GLY A 240 -7.19 -21.79 -4.99
CA GLY A 240 -8.51 -21.64 -5.58
C GLY A 240 -8.80 -20.27 -6.20
N PHE A 241 -7.76 -19.51 -6.59
CA PHE A 241 -7.94 -18.33 -7.44
C PHE A 241 -8.02 -18.80 -8.90
N ALA A 242 -9.21 -18.68 -9.52
CA ALA A 242 -9.45 -19.23 -10.86
C ALA A 242 -8.85 -18.35 -11.98
N ASN A 243 -8.92 -17.03 -11.83
CA ASN A 243 -8.54 -16.09 -12.89
C ASN A 243 -7.14 -15.53 -12.65
N VAL A 244 -6.10 -16.35 -12.89
CA VAL A 244 -4.70 -15.96 -12.68
C VAL A 244 -3.94 -15.99 -14.01
N THR A 245 -3.37 -14.84 -14.39
CA THR A 245 -2.61 -14.67 -15.64
C THR A 245 -1.24 -14.06 -15.35
N PRO A 246 -0.12 -14.69 -15.76
CA PRO A 246 1.19 -14.07 -15.70
C PRO A 246 1.35 -13.00 -16.78
N VAL A 247 2.06 -11.92 -16.47
CA VAL A 247 2.30 -10.79 -17.38
C VAL A 247 3.78 -10.41 -17.34
N LYS A 248 4.44 -10.54 -18.49
CA LYS A 248 5.82 -10.10 -18.69
C LYS A 248 5.87 -8.62 -19.07
N LEU A 249 6.67 -7.86 -18.36
CA LEU A 249 6.97 -6.47 -18.64
C LEU A 249 8.49 -6.35 -18.82
N VAL A 250 8.96 -5.44 -19.67
CA VAL A 250 10.39 -5.27 -19.95
C VAL A 250 10.81 -3.83 -19.64
N GLY A 251 11.86 -3.64 -18.86
CA GLY A 251 12.47 -2.36 -18.55
C GLY A 251 12.53 -2.03 -17.05
N SER A 252 12.39 -0.76 -16.68
CA SER A 252 12.43 -0.31 -15.28
C SER A 252 11.20 -0.76 -14.51
N ALA A 253 11.40 -1.53 -13.43
CA ALA A 253 10.31 -2.18 -12.69
C ALA A 253 9.25 -1.17 -12.18
N GLY A 254 9.68 -0.07 -11.55
CA GLY A 254 8.75 0.93 -11.03
C GLY A 254 7.89 1.54 -12.14
N ASP A 255 8.52 1.95 -13.25
CA ASP A 255 7.82 2.57 -14.40
C ASP A 255 6.86 1.60 -15.07
N ARG A 256 7.29 0.37 -15.28
CA ARG A 256 6.49 -0.62 -16.01
C ARG A 256 5.29 -1.09 -15.20
N ILE A 257 5.46 -1.32 -13.89
CA ILE A 257 4.34 -1.68 -13.01
C ILE A 257 3.33 -0.52 -12.94
N SER A 258 3.79 0.71 -12.69
CA SER A 258 2.90 1.88 -12.59
C SER A 258 2.16 2.16 -13.90
N SER A 259 2.87 2.13 -15.03
CA SER A 259 2.26 2.34 -16.35
C SER A 259 1.25 1.24 -16.71
N TYR A 260 1.57 -0.02 -16.39
CA TYR A 260 0.67 -1.14 -16.59
C TYR A 260 -0.58 -1.00 -15.74
N ALA A 261 -0.42 -0.74 -14.45
CA ALA A 261 -1.52 -0.60 -13.50
C ALA A 261 -2.50 0.50 -13.93
N ASN A 262 -1.95 1.67 -14.33
CA ASN A 262 -2.77 2.80 -14.77
C ASN A 262 -3.45 2.53 -16.13
N ARG A 263 -2.76 1.95 -17.10
CA ARG A 263 -3.30 1.63 -18.43
C ARG A 263 -4.39 0.57 -18.37
N GLU A 264 -4.16 -0.49 -17.60
CA GLU A 264 -5.09 -1.61 -17.49
C GLU A 264 -6.23 -1.35 -16.49
N GLY A 265 -6.17 -0.24 -15.76
CA GLY A 265 -7.15 0.11 -14.74
C GLY A 265 -7.20 -0.95 -13.62
N LEU A 266 -6.06 -1.27 -13.03
CA LEU A 266 -6.03 -2.16 -11.87
C LEU A 266 -6.74 -1.51 -10.69
N ASP A 267 -7.52 -2.29 -9.95
CA ASP A 267 -8.20 -1.84 -8.73
C ASP A 267 -7.29 -1.93 -7.49
N LEU A 268 -6.22 -2.75 -7.57
CA LEU A 268 -5.26 -2.96 -6.50
C LEU A 268 -3.92 -3.44 -7.06
N VAL A 269 -2.82 -2.90 -6.55
CA VAL A 269 -1.49 -3.44 -6.77
C VAL A 269 -0.97 -4.02 -5.46
N VAL A 270 -0.50 -5.27 -5.49
CA VAL A 270 0.09 -5.97 -4.34
C VAL A 270 1.57 -6.19 -4.59
N MET A 271 2.40 -5.84 -3.63
CA MET A 271 3.85 -6.02 -3.76
C MET A 271 4.54 -6.17 -2.41
N GLY A 272 5.72 -6.76 -2.41
CA GLY A 272 6.58 -6.79 -1.25
C GLY A 272 7.13 -5.40 -0.90
N SER A 273 7.44 -5.18 0.35
CA SER A 273 8.12 -3.94 0.77
C SER A 273 9.56 -3.85 0.28
N ARG A 274 10.14 -5.00 -0.13
CA ARG A 274 11.52 -5.16 -0.62
C ARG A 274 11.54 -6.21 -1.72
N GLY A 275 12.62 -6.20 -2.53
CA GLY A 275 12.97 -7.25 -3.44
C GLY A 275 14.20 -8.02 -2.96
N TYR A 276 14.98 -8.56 -3.90
CA TYR A 276 16.16 -9.39 -3.66
C TYR A 276 17.31 -8.71 -2.88
N THR A 277 17.33 -7.38 -2.77
CA THR A 277 18.42 -6.65 -2.11
C THR A 277 18.26 -6.64 -0.60
N ASN A 278 19.10 -7.44 0.09
CA ASN A 278 19.15 -7.59 1.54
C ASN A 278 19.72 -6.37 2.29
N PHE A 279 19.21 -5.17 2.10
CA PHE A 279 19.57 -4.06 2.98
C PHE A 279 18.78 -4.13 4.29
N ARG A 280 19.50 -4.30 5.41
CA ARG A 280 18.95 -4.40 6.79
C ARG A 280 18.35 -3.09 7.32
N ALA A 281 18.32 -2.02 6.55
CA ALA A 281 17.71 -0.76 6.99
C ALA A 281 16.19 -0.79 6.76
N ALA A 282 15.46 -0.13 7.65
CA ALA A 282 13.98 0.00 7.63
C ALA A 282 13.45 0.86 6.45
N ILE A 283 14.07 0.77 5.27
CA ILE A 283 13.76 1.61 4.11
C ILE A 283 12.92 0.80 3.13
N LEU A 284 11.87 1.44 2.61
CA LEU A 284 11.04 0.92 1.52
C LEU A 284 11.90 0.77 0.26
N GLY A 285 11.72 -0.32 -0.50
CA GLY A 285 12.43 -0.53 -1.75
C GLY A 285 12.13 0.57 -2.78
N SER A 286 13.10 0.90 -3.65
CA SER A 286 12.95 1.96 -4.67
C SER A 286 11.77 1.69 -5.60
N VAL A 287 11.57 0.46 -6.03
CA VAL A 287 10.43 0.04 -6.86
C VAL A 287 9.11 0.28 -6.13
N THR A 288 9.00 -0.16 -4.88
CA THR A 288 7.80 0.00 -4.06
C THR A 288 7.48 1.48 -3.82
N THR A 289 8.50 2.29 -3.51
CA THR A 289 8.33 3.74 -3.34
C THR A 289 7.79 4.37 -4.62
N ARG A 290 8.35 4.01 -5.77
CA ARG A 290 7.95 4.56 -7.05
C ARG A 290 6.53 4.13 -7.43
N VAL A 291 6.20 2.86 -7.33
CA VAL A 291 4.85 2.34 -7.61
C VAL A 291 3.82 3.02 -6.71
N ALA A 292 4.09 3.12 -5.41
CA ALA A 292 3.18 3.79 -4.47
C ALA A 292 3.03 5.29 -4.75
N ALA A 293 4.03 5.94 -5.37
CA ALA A 293 3.99 7.35 -5.73
C ALA A 293 3.30 7.62 -7.08
N GLU A 294 3.37 6.72 -8.05
CA GLU A 294 2.94 6.96 -9.44
C GLU A 294 1.66 6.22 -9.84
N THR A 295 1.26 5.18 -9.09
CA THR A 295 0.08 4.39 -9.41
C THR A 295 -1.17 5.04 -8.85
N ALA A 296 -2.21 5.20 -9.67
CA ALA A 296 -3.50 5.70 -9.21
C ALA A 296 -4.22 4.66 -8.32
N ALA A 297 -4.10 3.38 -8.66
CA ALA A 297 -4.68 2.29 -7.89
C ALA A 297 -4.10 2.23 -6.46
N PRO A 298 -4.87 1.82 -5.46
CA PRO A 298 -4.37 1.48 -4.13
C PRO A 298 -3.23 0.46 -4.20
N VAL A 299 -2.23 0.62 -3.32
CA VAL A 299 -1.07 -0.27 -3.27
C VAL A 299 -1.00 -0.97 -1.92
N LEU A 300 -1.14 -2.29 -1.92
CA LEU A 300 -0.99 -3.14 -0.74
C LEU A 300 0.47 -3.61 -0.63
N ILE A 301 1.13 -3.14 0.41
CA ILE A 301 2.52 -3.46 0.68
C ILE A 301 2.58 -4.56 1.74
N ILE A 302 3.08 -5.73 1.36
CA ILE A 302 3.25 -6.91 2.22
C ILE A 302 4.66 -6.90 2.82
N ARG A 303 4.74 -7.34 4.09
CA ARG A 303 6.00 -7.34 4.84
C ARG A 303 6.34 -8.70 5.42
#